data_4945a7751589e44c2500131794b55362
#
_entry.id   4945a7751589e44c2500131794b55362
#
_cell.length_a   1.000
_cell.length_b   1.000
_cell.length_c   1.000
_cell.angle_alpha   90.00
_cell.angle_beta   90.00
_cell.angle_gamma   90.00
#
_symmetry.space_group_name_H-M   'P 1'
#
loop_
_entity.id
_entity.type
_entity.pdbx_description
1 polymer ?
#
loop_
_entity_poly.entity_id
_entity_poly.type
_entity_poly.pdbx_seq_one_letter_code
_entity_poly.pdbx_strand_id
1 'polypeptide(L)'
;MTGLTTGAAVLADVGDEVFPDADAFSAAARGHPLFATDEPVVVARAPGRFDVLGGIADYAGGLVLGLPIREAAYAAAQSAEDGRAIVLSGSRSFGIAVAELVQSPLADLSRRFSGRDAWAAYVLGPVALLAREEGLPVPGLRLLLSSSVPEGKGLGSSAAVEIAAAQAVCGALGLPLDLTRIALLGQRGEQLLAGAPCGVMDQMTAAYGEAGHLLALMCRPAEVAGWYALPPGLAVWGIDSGARHAVRAAPYRRARCACFMGKALLGLDVDYLTALSPRELDAERLPERMSGAEFLRIRNGVGDEMSFVEPEVEYPVRAATVHPIEEQVRVATFLELLDEPLTPSSARLLGEAMAGSHAGYSRCGLGAQATDRIVEAVRSAGWERGLVGARVSGGGSGGTVVVIGRAASEPAVRRLSETLGVGLVSGTSPGASSFGTRVV
;
A
#
# COMPACT_ATOMS: atom_id res chain seq x y z
N MET A 1 -48.68 -0.08 9.62
CA MET A 1 -48.50 0.87 8.51
C MET A 1 -48.31 2.23 9.13
N THR A 2 -47.11 2.67 9.30
CA THR A 2 -46.76 4.07 9.51
C THR A 2 -45.37 4.26 8.90
N GLY A 3 -45.37 4.96 7.77
CA GLY A 3 -44.18 5.21 6.98
C GLY A 3 -43.20 6.10 7.69
N LEU A 4 -41.97 5.64 7.78
CA LEU A 4 -40.79 6.45 8.08
C LEU A 4 -40.27 7.01 6.75
N THR A 5 -40.90 8.10 6.31
CA THR A 5 -40.30 9.06 5.40
C THR A 5 -39.41 9.99 6.23
N THR A 6 -38.23 9.53 6.60
CA THR A 6 -37.16 10.45 7.03
C THR A 6 -36.49 10.96 5.79
N GLY A 7 -36.54 12.29 5.64
CA GLY A 7 -36.01 13.04 4.50
C GLY A 7 -34.58 12.63 4.18
N ALA A 8 -34.40 11.97 3.06
CA ALA A 8 -33.17 12.00 2.32
C ALA A 8 -33.00 13.43 1.81
N ALA A 9 -32.46 14.32 2.66
CA ALA A 9 -31.81 15.51 2.14
C ALA A 9 -30.82 14.97 1.09
N VAL A 10 -30.93 15.43 -0.13
CA VAL A 10 -29.95 15.22 -1.19
C VAL A 10 -28.67 15.84 -0.61
N LEU A 11 -27.85 15.00 0.01
CA LEU A 11 -26.51 15.39 0.46
C LEU A 11 -25.83 15.85 -0.83
N ALA A 12 -25.41 17.11 -0.86
CA ALA A 12 -24.80 17.70 -2.03
C ALA A 12 -23.65 16.80 -2.46
N ASP A 13 -23.73 16.31 -3.69
CA ASP A 13 -22.72 15.48 -4.31
C ASP A 13 -21.43 16.32 -4.40
N VAL A 14 -20.39 15.96 -3.63
CA VAL A 14 -19.07 16.60 -3.78
C VAL A 14 -18.43 16.12 -5.09
N GLY A 15 -19.14 15.29 -5.84
CA GLY A 15 -18.66 14.69 -7.09
C GLY A 15 -17.38 13.87 -6.90
N ASP A 16 -16.87 13.32 -7.96
CA ASP A 16 -15.52 12.72 -8.00
C ASP A 16 -14.44 13.83 -8.01
N GLU A 17 -14.66 14.91 -7.21
CA GLU A 17 -13.79 16.09 -7.18
C GLU A 17 -12.46 15.74 -6.53
N VAL A 18 -11.38 15.89 -7.29
CA VAL A 18 -10.01 15.74 -6.83
C VAL A 18 -9.52 17.11 -6.37
N PHE A 19 -9.24 17.22 -5.08
CA PHE A 19 -8.74 18.47 -4.51
C PHE A 19 -7.24 18.64 -4.79
N PRO A 20 -6.80 19.83 -5.21
CA PRO A 20 -5.39 20.09 -5.55
C PRO A 20 -4.47 20.03 -4.33
N ASP A 21 -5.00 20.41 -3.16
CA ASP A 21 -4.26 20.47 -1.90
C ASP A 21 -5.18 20.35 -0.68
N ALA A 22 -4.56 20.35 0.49
CA ALA A 22 -5.25 20.24 1.78
C ALA A 22 -6.12 21.46 2.13
N ASP A 23 -5.74 22.64 1.67
CA ASP A 23 -6.50 23.87 1.99
C ASP A 23 -7.81 23.88 1.19
N ALA A 24 -7.79 23.48 -0.08
CA ALA A 24 -8.99 23.32 -0.90
C ALA A 24 -9.95 22.28 -0.29
N PHE A 25 -9.43 21.10 0.10
CA PHE A 25 -10.24 20.07 0.76
C PHE A 25 -10.79 20.54 2.10
N SER A 26 -9.98 21.23 2.92
CA SER A 26 -10.43 21.78 4.21
C SER A 26 -11.55 22.81 4.06
N ALA A 27 -11.46 23.66 3.03
CA ALA A 27 -12.52 24.64 2.74
C ALA A 27 -13.82 23.94 2.31
N ALA A 28 -13.74 22.93 1.46
CA ALA A 28 -14.89 22.13 1.05
C ALA A 28 -15.53 21.38 2.25
N ALA A 29 -14.70 20.78 3.11
CA ALA A 29 -15.18 20.06 4.29
C ALA A 29 -15.96 20.98 5.27
N ARG A 30 -15.46 22.18 5.54
CA ARG A 30 -16.15 23.15 6.42
C ARG A 30 -17.56 23.51 5.97
N GLY A 31 -17.79 23.60 4.68
CA GLY A 31 -19.08 23.96 4.10
C GLY A 31 -19.98 22.76 3.81
N HIS A 32 -19.51 21.55 4.07
CA HIS A 32 -20.23 20.35 3.66
C HIS A 32 -21.41 20.01 4.60
N PRO A 33 -22.63 19.75 4.08
CA PRO A 33 -23.83 19.52 4.89
C PRO A 33 -23.79 18.21 5.71
N LEU A 34 -22.77 17.37 5.54
CA LEU A 34 -22.53 16.19 6.36
C LEU A 34 -22.15 16.56 7.80
N PHE A 35 -21.51 17.71 8.01
CA PHE A 35 -20.96 18.15 9.28
C PHE A 35 -21.85 19.20 9.96
N ALA A 36 -21.93 19.14 11.28
CA ALA A 36 -22.55 20.19 12.08
C ALA A 36 -21.64 21.44 12.07
N THR A 37 -22.25 22.62 11.99
CA THR A 37 -21.52 23.88 11.82
C THR A 37 -20.90 24.42 13.10
N ASP A 38 -21.34 23.93 14.25
CA ASP A 38 -20.94 24.32 15.60
C ASP A 38 -19.89 23.39 16.23
N GLU A 39 -19.54 22.31 15.54
CA GLU A 39 -18.57 21.32 16.00
C GLU A 39 -17.32 21.30 15.10
N PRO A 40 -16.14 21.06 15.68
CA PRO A 40 -14.89 21.04 14.89
C PRO A 40 -14.85 19.88 13.91
N VAL A 41 -14.35 20.15 12.71
CA VAL A 41 -14.03 19.12 11.70
C VAL A 41 -12.54 18.91 11.68
N VAL A 42 -12.09 17.68 11.75
CA VAL A 42 -10.66 17.31 11.70
C VAL A 42 -10.31 16.76 10.34
N VAL A 43 -9.31 17.35 9.69
CA VAL A 43 -8.84 16.94 8.37
C VAL A 43 -7.47 16.26 8.50
N ALA A 44 -7.27 15.19 7.77
CA ALA A 44 -5.99 14.49 7.61
C ALA A 44 -5.70 14.22 6.13
N ARG A 45 -4.41 14.07 5.81
CA ARG A 45 -3.89 13.74 4.49
C ARG A 45 -2.89 12.59 4.59
N ALA A 46 -3.02 11.60 3.72
CA ALA A 46 -2.03 10.53 3.58
C ALA A 46 -1.71 10.30 2.10
N PRO A 47 -0.42 10.27 1.72
CA PRO A 47 0.00 10.10 0.33
C PRO A 47 -0.16 8.65 -0.13
N GLY A 48 -0.27 8.46 -1.45
CA GLY A 48 0.11 7.21 -2.09
C GLY A 48 1.65 7.05 -2.06
N ARG A 49 2.15 5.93 -2.56
CA ARG A 49 3.58 5.64 -2.55
C ARG A 49 4.05 4.89 -3.78
N PHE A 50 5.30 5.07 -4.17
CA PHE A 50 6.05 4.10 -4.94
C PHE A 50 6.68 3.07 -4.01
N ASP A 51 6.53 1.79 -4.32
CA ASP A 51 7.39 0.73 -3.84
C ASP A 51 8.66 0.75 -4.71
N VAL A 52 9.71 1.38 -4.18
CA VAL A 52 10.97 1.58 -4.92
C VAL A 52 11.78 0.29 -4.92
N LEU A 53 11.83 -0.41 -3.78
CA LEU A 53 12.49 -1.70 -3.63
C LEU A 53 11.97 -2.41 -2.37
N GLY A 54 11.97 -3.74 -2.36
CA GLY A 54 11.59 -4.51 -1.19
C GLY A 54 10.18 -5.11 -1.23
N GLY A 55 9.31 -4.66 -2.08
CA GLY A 55 7.88 -4.95 -2.26
C GLY A 55 7.32 -6.18 -1.58
N ILE A 56 7.33 -7.32 -2.22
CA ILE A 56 6.77 -8.58 -1.69
C ILE A 56 7.67 -9.28 -0.64
N ALA A 57 8.66 -8.59 -0.07
CA ALA A 57 9.42 -9.05 1.08
C ALA A 57 8.85 -8.52 2.41
N ASP A 58 7.93 -7.56 2.38
CA ASP A 58 7.34 -6.94 3.56
C ASP A 58 6.58 -7.94 4.45
N TYR A 59 5.77 -8.81 3.89
CA TYR A 59 5.07 -9.85 4.65
C TYR A 59 6.01 -10.95 5.21
N ALA A 60 7.25 -11.02 4.73
CA ALA A 60 8.29 -11.93 5.23
C ALA A 60 9.26 -11.25 6.22
N GLY A 61 8.98 -10.00 6.62
CA GLY A 61 9.76 -9.23 7.58
C GLY A 61 10.97 -8.52 6.96
N GLY A 62 10.91 -8.16 5.66
CA GLY A 62 12.01 -7.54 4.93
C GLY A 62 12.18 -6.06 5.18
N LEU A 63 13.39 -5.56 4.88
CA LEU A 63 13.65 -4.15 4.71
C LEU A 63 13.11 -3.71 3.36
N VAL A 64 12.33 -2.62 3.34
CA VAL A 64 11.66 -2.11 2.15
C VAL A 64 11.86 -0.60 2.01
N LEU A 65 11.73 -0.07 0.78
CA LEU A 65 11.90 1.35 0.47
C LEU A 65 10.65 1.92 -0.19
N GLY A 66 9.89 2.69 0.57
CA GLY A 66 8.73 3.43 0.11
C GLY A 66 9.06 4.89 -0.19
N LEU A 67 8.58 5.43 -1.30
CA LEU A 67 8.68 6.86 -1.61
C LEU A 67 7.27 7.45 -1.71
N PRO A 68 6.88 8.41 -0.84
CA PRO A 68 5.56 9.03 -0.96
C PRO A 68 5.44 9.83 -2.25
N ILE A 69 4.24 9.81 -2.84
CA ILE A 69 3.92 10.56 -4.05
C ILE A 69 3.03 11.76 -3.72
N ARG A 70 2.87 12.66 -4.69
CA ARG A 70 2.04 13.85 -4.54
C ARG A 70 0.56 13.50 -4.38
N GLU A 71 0.10 12.52 -5.14
CA GLU A 71 -1.26 12.01 -5.09
C GLU A 71 -1.55 11.46 -3.69
N ALA A 72 -2.69 11.85 -3.14
CA ALA A 72 -3.02 11.55 -1.74
C ALA A 72 -4.50 11.31 -1.53
N ALA A 73 -4.83 10.67 -0.43
CA ALA A 73 -6.15 10.66 0.15
C ALA A 73 -6.27 11.77 1.20
N TYR A 74 -7.43 12.40 1.23
CA TYR A 74 -7.88 13.35 2.24
C TYR A 74 -9.09 12.78 2.94
N ALA A 75 -9.14 12.93 4.26
CA ALA A 75 -10.28 12.58 5.08
C ALA A 75 -10.66 13.75 6.00
N ALA A 76 -11.93 14.05 6.10
CA ALA A 76 -12.48 14.94 7.12
C ALA A 76 -13.39 14.11 8.03
N ALA A 77 -13.26 14.29 9.35
CA ALA A 77 -14.02 13.57 10.35
C ALA A 77 -14.61 14.51 11.39
N GLN A 78 -15.80 14.17 11.86
CA GLN A 78 -16.49 14.82 12.99
C GLN A 78 -17.17 13.75 13.84
N SER A 79 -17.12 13.91 15.16
CA SER A 79 -17.92 13.10 16.08
C SER A 79 -19.41 13.46 15.97
N ALA A 80 -20.29 12.51 16.26
CA ALA A 80 -21.75 12.70 16.27
C ALA A 80 -22.38 11.84 17.36
N GLU A 81 -23.56 12.28 17.89
CA GLU A 81 -24.18 11.62 19.04
C GLU A 81 -25.29 10.61 18.69
N ASP A 82 -25.46 10.28 17.38
CA ASP A 82 -26.59 9.48 16.91
C ASP A 82 -26.30 7.96 16.79
N GLY A 83 -25.12 7.52 17.22
CA GLY A 83 -24.73 6.11 17.20
C GLY A 83 -24.50 5.54 15.79
N ARG A 84 -24.28 6.38 14.78
CA ARG A 84 -24.10 5.98 13.39
C ARG A 84 -22.77 6.46 12.82
N ALA A 85 -22.08 5.60 12.08
CA ALA A 85 -20.99 6.00 11.22
C ALA A 85 -21.52 6.20 9.79
N ILE A 86 -21.33 7.40 9.24
CA ILE A 86 -21.71 7.76 7.86
C ILE A 86 -20.45 8.21 7.13
N VAL A 87 -20.20 7.58 5.97
CA VAL A 87 -19.03 7.84 5.13
C VAL A 87 -19.49 8.26 3.74
N LEU A 88 -18.94 9.36 3.23
CA LEU A 88 -19.13 9.83 1.87
C LEU A 88 -17.79 9.87 1.13
N SER A 89 -17.79 9.48 -0.15
CA SER A 89 -16.62 9.55 -1.04
C SER A 89 -17.10 9.70 -2.48
N GLY A 90 -17.04 10.91 -3.03
CA GLY A 90 -17.65 11.22 -4.31
C GLY A 90 -19.14 10.88 -4.29
N SER A 91 -19.61 10.18 -5.32
CA SER A 91 -21.00 9.70 -5.43
C SER A 91 -21.31 8.48 -4.53
N ARG A 92 -20.31 7.94 -3.81
CA ARG A 92 -20.47 6.76 -2.94
C ARG A 92 -20.85 7.20 -1.52
N SER A 93 -21.80 6.50 -0.91
CA SER A 93 -22.17 6.65 0.49
C SER A 93 -22.29 5.30 1.18
N PHE A 94 -21.91 5.25 2.45
CA PHE A 94 -22.06 4.07 3.31
C PHE A 94 -22.47 4.50 4.71
N GLY A 95 -23.38 3.75 5.34
CA GLY A 95 -23.81 3.98 6.71
C GLY A 95 -24.00 2.68 7.48
N ILE A 96 -23.53 2.69 8.74
CA ILE A 96 -23.60 1.54 9.65
C ILE A 96 -23.86 2.05 11.08
N ALA A 97 -24.58 1.27 11.91
CA ALA A 97 -24.65 1.55 13.33
C ALA A 97 -23.27 1.29 13.98
N VAL A 98 -22.81 2.18 14.85
CA VAL A 98 -21.53 2.00 15.56
C VAL A 98 -21.54 0.73 16.38
N ALA A 99 -22.67 0.39 17.03
CA ALA A 99 -22.80 -0.88 17.74
C ALA A 99 -22.58 -2.10 16.84
N GLU A 100 -23.08 -2.10 15.60
CA GLU A 100 -22.82 -3.14 14.61
C GLU A 100 -21.34 -3.18 14.25
N LEU A 101 -20.74 -2.02 13.98
CA LEU A 101 -19.31 -1.90 13.63
C LEU A 101 -18.38 -2.45 14.72
N VAL A 102 -18.72 -2.20 16.00
CA VAL A 102 -17.84 -2.58 17.12
C VAL A 102 -18.14 -3.98 17.66
N GLN A 103 -19.38 -4.46 17.65
CA GLN A 103 -19.78 -5.69 18.35
C GLN A 103 -19.97 -6.89 17.44
N SER A 104 -20.22 -6.71 16.13
CA SER A 104 -20.46 -7.86 15.22
C SER A 104 -19.20 -8.71 15.03
N PRO A 105 -19.30 -10.02 14.83
CA PRO A 105 -18.17 -10.85 14.43
C PRO A 105 -17.48 -10.27 13.18
N LEU A 106 -16.13 -10.33 13.11
CA LEU A 106 -15.38 -9.77 11.97
C LEU A 106 -15.79 -10.40 10.63
N ALA A 107 -16.14 -11.68 10.63
CA ALA A 107 -16.65 -12.35 9.43
C ALA A 107 -17.98 -11.76 8.93
N ASP A 108 -18.85 -11.30 9.84
CA ASP A 108 -20.12 -10.65 9.49
C ASP A 108 -19.85 -9.23 8.92
N LEU A 109 -18.95 -8.49 9.55
CA LEU A 109 -18.51 -7.20 9.04
C LEU A 109 -17.84 -7.32 7.66
N SER A 110 -16.99 -8.32 7.44
CA SER A 110 -16.38 -8.55 6.13
C SER A 110 -17.46 -8.81 5.06
N ARG A 111 -18.51 -9.54 5.38
CA ARG A 111 -19.66 -9.72 4.48
C ARG A 111 -20.44 -8.42 4.27
N ARG A 112 -20.59 -7.61 5.32
CA ARG A 112 -21.24 -6.29 5.24
C ARG A 112 -20.49 -5.35 4.30
N PHE A 113 -19.15 -5.41 4.31
CA PHE A 113 -18.25 -4.68 3.40
C PHE A 113 -17.98 -5.47 2.11
N SER A 114 -19.02 -5.81 1.35
CA SER A 114 -18.88 -6.58 0.11
C SER A 114 -19.60 -5.93 -1.07
N GLY A 115 -19.31 -6.40 -2.27
CA GLY A 115 -19.92 -5.85 -3.49
C GLY A 115 -19.61 -4.36 -3.68
N ARG A 116 -20.64 -3.54 -3.90
CA ARG A 116 -20.50 -2.08 -4.08
C ARG A 116 -19.98 -1.34 -2.86
N ASP A 117 -20.13 -1.93 -1.68
CA ASP A 117 -19.75 -1.32 -0.39
C ASP A 117 -18.37 -1.78 0.09
N ALA A 118 -17.64 -2.58 -0.70
CA ALA A 118 -16.32 -3.12 -0.35
C ALA A 118 -15.28 -2.03 -0.03
N TRP A 119 -15.42 -0.85 -0.62
CA TRP A 119 -14.55 0.30 -0.37
C TRP A 119 -14.62 0.81 1.07
N ALA A 120 -15.78 0.66 1.75
CA ALA A 120 -15.97 1.11 3.12
C ALA A 120 -15.13 0.32 4.14
N ALA A 121 -14.70 -0.91 3.78
CA ALA A 121 -13.79 -1.71 4.61
C ALA A 121 -12.45 -1.01 4.86
N TYR A 122 -11.92 -0.31 3.86
CA TYR A 122 -10.66 0.44 3.98
C TYR A 122 -10.78 1.67 4.88
N VAL A 123 -11.96 2.25 4.95
CA VAL A 123 -12.23 3.45 5.77
C VAL A 123 -12.56 3.08 7.21
N LEU A 124 -13.52 2.17 7.39
CA LEU A 124 -14.06 1.81 8.69
C LEU A 124 -13.36 0.62 9.36
N GLY A 125 -12.55 -0.14 8.61
CA GLY A 125 -11.80 -1.28 9.15
C GLY A 125 -10.82 -0.88 10.26
N PRO A 126 -9.90 0.06 10.03
CA PRO A 126 -9.00 0.56 11.07
C PRO A 126 -9.75 1.14 12.28
N VAL A 127 -10.84 1.87 12.03
CA VAL A 127 -11.68 2.48 13.08
C VAL A 127 -12.39 1.40 13.92
N ALA A 128 -12.93 0.37 13.27
CA ALA A 128 -13.58 -0.75 13.95
C ALA A 128 -12.61 -1.50 14.86
N LEU A 129 -11.40 -1.77 14.37
CA LEU A 129 -10.37 -2.46 15.15
C LEU A 129 -9.87 -1.60 16.30
N LEU A 130 -9.63 -0.30 16.08
CA LEU A 130 -9.24 0.63 17.13
C LEU A 130 -10.28 0.66 18.25
N ALA A 131 -11.55 0.85 17.91
CA ALA A 131 -12.62 0.90 18.89
C ALA A 131 -12.77 -0.39 19.71
N ARG A 132 -12.57 -1.55 19.08
CA ARG A 132 -12.65 -2.87 19.74
C ARG A 132 -11.48 -3.14 20.66
N GLU A 133 -10.26 -2.85 20.20
CA GLU A 133 -9.03 -3.17 20.94
C GLU A 133 -8.81 -2.24 22.12
N GLU A 134 -9.16 -0.97 21.98
CA GLU A 134 -9.03 0.04 23.04
C GLU A 134 -10.29 0.15 23.94
N GLY A 135 -11.39 -0.54 23.57
CA GLY A 135 -12.65 -0.42 24.30
C GLY A 135 -13.24 1.00 24.26
N LEU A 136 -12.94 1.75 23.20
CA LEU A 136 -13.30 3.16 23.11
C LEU A 136 -14.80 3.35 22.81
N PRO A 137 -15.47 4.24 23.54
CA PRO A 137 -16.81 4.66 23.16
C PRO A 137 -16.73 5.50 21.89
N VAL A 138 -17.31 5.02 20.81
CA VAL A 138 -17.50 5.81 19.58
C VAL A 138 -18.97 6.22 19.54
N PRO A 139 -19.30 7.50 19.77
CA PRO A 139 -20.71 7.92 19.86
C PRO A 139 -21.38 7.91 18.49
N GLY A 140 -20.70 8.33 17.47
CA GLY A 140 -21.08 8.37 16.07
C GLY A 140 -20.01 9.07 15.28
N LEU A 141 -19.99 8.91 13.95
CA LEU A 141 -18.95 9.46 13.08
C LEU A 141 -19.53 9.98 11.77
N ARG A 142 -19.03 11.09 11.32
CA ARG A 142 -19.19 11.63 9.97
C ARG A 142 -17.84 11.66 9.29
N LEU A 143 -17.74 11.08 8.11
CA LEU A 143 -16.49 11.03 7.34
C LEU A 143 -16.75 11.46 5.90
N LEU A 144 -15.96 12.40 5.43
CA LEU A 144 -15.88 12.81 4.03
C LEU A 144 -14.51 12.47 3.50
N LEU A 145 -14.44 11.81 2.34
CA LEU A 145 -13.20 11.33 1.73
C LEU A 145 -13.06 11.81 0.29
N SER A 146 -11.84 12.16 -0.08
CA SER A 146 -11.43 12.35 -1.46
C SER A 146 -10.06 11.74 -1.67
N SER A 147 -9.80 11.14 -2.82
CA SER A 147 -8.49 10.55 -3.13
C SER A 147 -8.12 10.79 -4.59
N SER A 148 -6.90 11.30 -4.79
CA SER A 148 -6.27 11.41 -6.10
C SER A 148 -5.33 10.24 -6.42
N VAL A 149 -5.13 9.31 -5.47
CA VAL A 149 -4.26 8.14 -5.69
C VAL A 149 -4.93 7.16 -6.65
N PRO A 150 -4.34 6.86 -7.82
CA PRO A 150 -4.96 5.97 -8.80
C PRO A 150 -5.22 4.57 -8.25
N GLU A 151 -6.49 4.14 -8.28
CA GLU A 151 -6.89 2.82 -7.78
C GLU A 151 -6.41 1.69 -8.71
N GLY A 152 -5.91 0.60 -8.12
CA GLY A 152 -5.48 -0.60 -8.86
C GLY A 152 -4.23 -0.40 -9.71
N LYS A 153 -3.37 0.57 -9.36
CA LYS A 153 -2.12 0.89 -10.06
C LYS A 153 -0.86 0.54 -9.26
N GLY A 154 -0.99 -0.11 -8.10
CA GLY A 154 0.16 -0.44 -7.24
C GLY A 154 0.80 0.78 -6.57
N LEU A 155 0.00 1.82 -6.29
CA LEU A 155 0.42 3.09 -5.70
C LEU A 155 -0.05 3.29 -4.25
N GLY A 156 -0.55 2.25 -3.59
CA GLY A 156 -0.98 2.31 -2.19
C GLY A 156 -2.25 3.11 -1.94
N SER A 157 -3.23 3.09 -2.88
CA SER A 157 -4.47 3.84 -2.74
C SER A 157 -5.32 3.41 -1.54
N SER A 158 -5.36 2.12 -1.20
CA SER A 158 -6.05 1.61 -0.01
C SER A 158 -5.43 2.17 1.27
N ALA A 159 -4.12 2.00 1.43
CA ALA A 159 -3.38 2.48 2.59
C ALA A 159 -3.50 4.00 2.78
N ALA A 160 -3.44 4.78 1.71
CA ALA A 160 -3.65 6.24 1.78
C ALA A 160 -5.03 6.58 2.37
N VAL A 161 -6.10 5.90 1.92
CA VAL A 161 -7.46 6.08 2.45
C VAL A 161 -7.55 5.63 3.91
N GLU A 162 -6.99 4.47 4.25
CA GLU A 162 -6.97 3.92 5.61
C GLU A 162 -6.32 4.89 6.60
N ILE A 163 -5.12 5.36 6.25
CA ILE A 163 -4.34 6.23 7.14
C ILE A 163 -4.97 7.61 7.26
N ALA A 164 -5.44 8.23 6.17
CA ALA A 164 -6.12 9.50 6.24
C ALA A 164 -7.40 9.41 7.09
N ALA A 165 -8.23 8.38 6.88
CA ALA A 165 -9.47 8.18 7.64
C ALA A 165 -9.19 7.94 9.13
N ALA A 166 -8.25 7.04 9.47
CA ALA A 166 -7.93 6.72 10.85
C ALA A 166 -7.34 7.93 11.60
N GLN A 167 -6.45 8.70 10.98
CA GLN A 167 -5.90 9.92 11.57
C GLN A 167 -6.99 10.97 11.81
N ALA A 168 -7.88 11.21 10.84
CA ALA A 168 -8.97 12.17 11.00
C ALA A 168 -9.93 11.75 12.12
N VAL A 169 -10.26 10.46 12.22
CA VAL A 169 -11.12 9.91 13.30
C VAL A 169 -10.46 10.04 14.66
N CYS A 170 -9.17 9.67 14.78
CA CYS A 170 -8.45 9.84 16.05
C CYS A 170 -8.48 11.31 16.50
N GLY A 171 -8.22 12.24 15.58
CA GLY A 171 -8.31 13.67 15.90
C GLY A 171 -9.72 14.13 16.31
N ALA A 172 -10.76 13.68 15.60
CA ALA A 172 -12.16 14.02 15.92
C ALA A 172 -12.63 13.44 17.27
N LEU A 173 -12.06 12.33 17.69
CA LEU A 173 -12.33 11.70 18.99
C LEU A 173 -11.37 12.16 20.11
N GLY A 174 -10.42 13.06 19.82
CA GLY A 174 -9.40 13.51 20.78
C GLY A 174 -8.45 12.42 21.24
N LEU A 175 -8.22 11.38 20.43
CA LEU A 175 -7.34 10.28 20.75
C LEU A 175 -5.88 10.59 20.38
N PRO A 176 -4.90 10.07 21.12
CA PRO A 176 -3.50 10.24 20.77
C PRO A 176 -3.19 9.58 19.41
N LEU A 177 -2.39 10.26 18.59
CA LEU A 177 -1.95 9.78 17.29
C LEU A 177 -0.66 8.96 17.43
N ASP A 178 -0.80 7.64 17.55
CA ASP A 178 0.30 6.71 17.32
C ASP A 178 0.25 6.22 15.86
N LEU A 179 1.10 6.78 15.02
CA LEU A 179 1.12 6.50 13.58
C LEU A 179 1.45 5.03 13.27
N THR A 180 2.34 4.41 14.04
CA THR A 180 2.66 2.98 13.88
C THR A 180 1.45 2.12 14.22
N ARG A 181 0.77 2.45 15.32
CA ARG A 181 -0.46 1.76 15.72
C ARG A 181 -1.54 1.89 14.66
N ILE A 182 -1.76 3.10 14.14
CA ILE A 182 -2.71 3.37 13.06
C ILE A 182 -2.36 2.57 11.80
N ALA A 183 -1.09 2.53 11.40
CA ALA A 183 -0.64 1.77 10.23
C ALA A 183 -0.88 0.26 10.39
N LEU A 184 -0.59 -0.30 11.56
CA LEU A 184 -0.85 -1.71 11.86
C LEU A 184 -2.35 -2.03 11.90
N LEU A 185 -3.18 -1.13 12.42
CA LEU A 185 -4.64 -1.27 12.38
C LEU A 185 -5.18 -1.16 10.96
N GLY A 186 -4.61 -0.28 10.13
CA GLY A 186 -4.89 -0.20 8.70
C GLY A 186 -4.64 -1.53 8.00
N GLN A 187 -3.42 -2.05 8.12
CA GLN A 187 -3.04 -3.36 7.57
C GLN A 187 -3.99 -4.48 8.02
N ARG A 188 -4.28 -4.57 9.32
CA ARG A 188 -5.19 -5.60 9.86
C ARG A 188 -6.61 -5.42 9.37
N GLY A 189 -7.09 -4.17 9.25
CA GLY A 189 -8.40 -3.86 8.68
C GLY A 189 -8.49 -4.32 7.21
N GLU A 190 -7.46 -4.04 6.42
CA GLU A 190 -7.35 -4.50 5.04
C GLU A 190 -7.34 -6.03 4.94
N GLN A 191 -6.58 -6.69 5.79
CA GLN A 191 -6.50 -8.15 5.83
C GLN A 191 -7.82 -8.80 6.25
N LEU A 192 -8.40 -8.39 7.37
CA LEU A 192 -9.53 -9.08 8.01
C LEU A 192 -10.89 -8.70 7.41
N LEU A 193 -11.06 -7.45 6.99
CA LEU A 193 -12.35 -6.93 6.53
C LEU A 193 -12.40 -6.75 5.01
N ALA A 194 -11.30 -6.28 4.40
CA ALA A 194 -11.22 -6.18 2.96
C ALA A 194 -10.72 -7.46 2.28
N GLY A 195 -10.11 -8.41 3.01
CA GLY A 195 -9.66 -9.71 2.50
C GLY A 195 -8.43 -9.63 1.58
N ALA A 196 -7.58 -8.60 1.75
CA ALA A 196 -6.34 -8.43 1.00
C ALA A 196 -5.14 -8.79 1.88
N PRO A 197 -4.36 -9.83 1.57
CA PRO A 197 -3.25 -10.29 2.41
C PRO A 197 -2.00 -9.43 2.23
N CYS A 198 -2.12 -8.10 2.44
CA CYS A 198 -1.03 -7.14 2.28
C CYS A 198 0.03 -7.25 3.40
N GLY A 199 1.25 -6.74 3.15
CA GLY A 199 2.22 -6.39 4.18
C GLY A 199 1.92 -4.99 4.76
N VAL A 200 2.86 -4.41 5.52
CA VAL A 200 2.65 -3.13 6.23
C VAL A 200 3.31 -1.93 5.54
N MET A 201 4.07 -2.18 4.49
CA MET A 201 4.85 -1.16 3.78
C MET A 201 4.02 0.05 3.36
N ASP A 202 2.84 -0.21 2.80
CA ASP A 202 1.97 0.80 2.21
C ASP A 202 1.45 1.76 3.29
N GLN A 203 0.91 1.20 4.37
CA GLN A 203 0.37 1.95 5.49
C GLN A 203 1.45 2.76 6.21
N MET A 204 2.62 2.16 6.43
CA MET A 204 3.73 2.87 7.06
C MET A 204 4.27 4.00 6.18
N THR A 205 4.36 3.79 4.85
CA THR A 205 4.77 4.87 3.94
C THR A 205 3.73 5.98 3.87
N ALA A 206 2.43 5.64 3.89
CA ALA A 206 1.36 6.63 3.93
C ALA A 206 1.35 7.43 5.25
N ALA A 207 1.77 6.82 6.37
CA ALA A 207 1.83 7.46 7.69
C ALA A 207 3.09 8.30 7.93
N TYR A 208 4.27 7.79 7.52
CA TYR A 208 5.58 8.36 7.85
C TYR A 208 6.33 8.96 6.66
N GLY A 209 5.78 8.89 5.46
CA GLY A 209 6.45 9.35 4.25
C GLY A 209 6.73 10.86 4.22
N GLU A 210 7.95 11.23 3.89
CA GLU A 210 8.41 12.60 3.73
C GLU A 210 8.76 12.89 2.26
N ALA A 211 8.40 14.09 1.77
CA ALA A 211 8.66 14.48 0.38
C ALA A 211 10.15 14.39 0.04
N GLY A 212 10.48 13.72 -1.06
CA GLY A 212 11.84 13.57 -1.53
C GLY A 212 12.71 12.58 -0.73
N HIS A 213 12.15 11.88 0.24
CA HIS A 213 12.84 10.86 1.04
C HIS A 213 12.28 9.47 0.82
N LEU A 214 13.15 8.51 0.64
CA LEU A 214 12.82 7.10 0.76
C LEU A 214 12.63 6.78 2.24
N LEU A 215 11.49 6.23 2.60
CA LEU A 215 11.28 5.63 3.90
C LEU A 215 11.85 4.20 3.86
N ALA A 216 12.91 3.96 4.63
CA ALA A 216 13.38 2.61 4.89
C ALA A 216 12.62 2.03 6.09
N LEU A 217 11.93 0.93 5.87
CA LEU A 217 11.08 0.27 6.84
C LEU A 217 11.51 -1.18 7.01
N MET A 218 11.83 -1.59 8.24
CA MET A 218 11.97 -2.99 8.62
C MET A 218 10.59 -3.53 9.02
N CYS A 219 10.05 -4.47 8.25
CA CYS A 219 8.71 -5.02 8.48
C CYS A 219 8.68 -6.10 9.58
N ARG A 220 9.26 -5.80 10.78
CA ARG A 220 9.34 -6.71 11.95
C ARG A 220 8.86 -6.04 13.24
N PRO A 221 7.58 -5.84 13.47
CA PRO A 221 6.49 -5.85 12.51
C PRO A 221 6.44 -4.57 11.66
N ALA A 222 6.90 -3.40 12.16
CA ALA A 222 6.81 -2.11 11.50
C ALA A 222 7.78 -1.10 12.15
N GLU A 223 9.08 -1.25 11.91
CA GLU A 223 10.12 -0.39 12.47
C GLU A 223 10.67 0.56 11.40
N VAL A 224 10.57 1.88 11.64
CA VAL A 224 11.18 2.87 10.76
C VAL A 224 12.69 2.83 10.94
N ALA A 225 13.41 2.35 9.92
CA ALA A 225 14.86 2.28 9.92
C ALA A 225 15.51 3.63 9.57
N GLY A 226 14.79 4.51 8.86
CA GLY A 226 15.25 5.86 8.56
C GLY A 226 14.61 6.47 7.33
N TRP A 227 14.92 7.74 7.10
CA TRP A 227 14.56 8.50 5.91
C TRP A 227 15.83 8.83 5.12
N TYR A 228 15.87 8.43 3.87
CA TYR A 228 17.03 8.61 3.00
C TYR A 228 16.70 9.61 1.90
N ALA A 229 17.32 10.76 1.94
CA ALA A 229 17.13 11.76 0.89
C ALA A 229 17.60 11.20 -0.46
N LEU A 230 16.84 11.47 -1.50
CA LEU A 230 17.31 11.16 -2.85
C LEU A 230 18.56 12.01 -3.15
N PRO A 231 19.65 11.41 -3.66
CA PRO A 231 20.85 12.17 -4.04
C PRO A 231 20.50 13.34 -4.95
N PRO A 232 21.16 14.51 -4.77
CA PRO A 232 20.94 15.66 -5.62
C PRO A 232 21.06 15.30 -7.10
N GLY A 233 20.08 15.70 -7.89
CA GLY A 233 20.06 15.43 -9.32
C GLY A 233 19.43 14.08 -9.71
N LEU A 234 19.01 13.22 -8.76
CA LEU A 234 18.13 12.09 -9.02
C LEU A 234 16.66 12.48 -8.88
N ALA A 235 15.84 11.81 -9.67
CA ALA A 235 14.38 11.87 -9.58
C ALA A 235 13.77 10.48 -9.79
N VAL A 236 12.54 10.33 -9.31
CA VAL A 236 11.77 9.08 -9.41
C VAL A 236 10.44 9.40 -10.10
N TRP A 237 10.05 8.56 -11.02
CA TRP A 237 8.79 8.64 -11.75
C TRP A 237 8.09 7.29 -11.74
N GLY A 238 6.77 7.29 -11.87
CA GLY A 238 5.97 6.11 -12.14
C GLY A 238 5.44 6.13 -13.57
N ILE A 239 5.61 5.04 -14.30
CA ILE A 239 4.97 4.85 -15.61
C ILE A 239 3.84 3.84 -15.44
N ASP A 240 2.60 4.28 -15.65
CA ASP A 240 1.41 3.39 -15.59
C ASP A 240 1.43 2.45 -16.78
N SER A 241 1.54 1.16 -16.56
CA SER A 241 1.57 0.15 -17.64
C SER A 241 0.25 -0.01 -18.41
N GLY A 242 -0.82 0.66 -17.97
CA GLY A 242 -2.16 0.46 -18.50
C GLY A 242 -2.85 -0.81 -17.98
N ALA A 243 -2.10 -1.79 -17.45
CA ALA A 243 -2.66 -2.98 -16.82
C ALA A 243 -3.11 -2.69 -15.39
N ARG A 244 -4.25 -3.27 -14.99
CA ARG A 244 -4.72 -3.15 -13.59
C ARG A 244 -3.99 -4.13 -12.70
N HIS A 245 -3.62 -3.66 -11.53
CA HIS A 245 -3.08 -4.44 -10.41
C HIS A 245 -4.18 -4.67 -9.36
N ALA A 246 -4.16 -5.82 -8.67
CA ALA A 246 -5.02 -6.05 -7.52
C ALA A 246 -4.32 -6.99 -6.52
N VAL A 247 -4.07 -6.51 -5.29
CA VAL A 247 -3.48 -7.30 -4.18
C VAL A 247 -4.39 -8.49 -3.79
N ARG A 248 -5.70 -8.35 -3.99
CA ARG A 248 -6.65 -9.48 -3.86
C ARG A 248 -6.55 -10.51 -4.99
N ALA A 249 -5.79 -10.21 -6.06
CA ALA A 249 -5.68 -11.11 -7.19
C ALA A 249 -4.99 -12.43 -6.79
N ALA A 250 -5.40 -13.51 -7.45
CA ALA A 250 -4.87 -14.83 -7.21
C ALA A 250 -3.32 -14.91 -7.31
N PRO A 251 -2.63 -14.22 -8.23
CA PRO A 251 -1.16 -14.27 -8.30
C PRO A 251 -0.46 -13.81 -7.02
N TYR A 252 -0.89 -12.68 -6.43
CA TYR A 252 -0.28 -12.17 -5.19
C TYR A 252 -0.50 -13.12 -4.02
N ARG A 253 -1.74 -13.60 -3.80
CA ARG A 253 -2.04 -14.60 -2.76
C ARG A 253 -1.24 -15.87 -2.94
N ARG A 254 -1.07 -16.32 -4.19
CA ARG A 254 -0.28 -17.51 -4.54
C ARG A 254 1.20 -17.31 -4.18
N ALA A 255 1.80 -16.18 -4.53
CA ALA A 255 3.19 -15.87 -4.22
C ALA A 255 3.43 -15.81 -2.70
N ARG A 256 2.57 -15.13 -1.94
CA ARG A 256 2.62 -15.11 -0.48
C ARG A 256 2.49 -16.51 0.11
N CYS A 257 1.48 -17.28 -0.29
CA CYS A 257 1.29 -18.64 0.17
C CYS A 257 2.50 -19.53 -0.14
N ALA A 258 3.06 -19.45 -1.35
CA ALA A 258 4.25 -20.18 -1.76
C ALA A 258 5.48 -19.86 -0.90
N CYS A 259 5.65 -18.59 -0.51
CA CYS A 259 6.71 -18.15 0.39
C CYS A 259 6.63 -18.89 1.75
N PHE A 260 5.45 -18.92 2.36
CA PHE A 260 5.24 -19.61 3.63
C PHE A 260 5.19 -21.13 3.50
N MET A 261 4.81 -21.69 2.33
CA MET A 261 4.98 -23.12 2.03
C MET A 261 6.45 -23.51 2.13
N GLY A 262 7.36 -22.73 1.54
CA GLY A 262 8.78 -23.03 1.61
C GLY A 262 9.35 -22.93 3.02
N LYS A 263 8.94 -21.93 3.81
CA LYS A 263 9.28 -21.84 5.24
C LYS A 263 8.86 -23.11 6.00
N ALA A 264 7.63 -23.55 5.79
CA ALA A 264 7.09 -24.76 6.42
C ALA A 264 7.81 -26.04 5.96
N LEU A 265 8.12 -26.19 4.65
CA LEU A 265 8.81 -27.36 4.11
C LEU A 265 10.22 -27.51 4.69
N LEU A 266 10.94 -26.40 4.85
CA LEU A 266 12.28 -26.40 5.44
C LEU A 266 12.28 -26.57 6.95
N GLY A 267 11.11 -26.46 7.61
CA GLY A 267 10.99 -26.55 9.06
C GLY A 267 11.74 -25.43 9.78
N LEU A 268 11.75 -24.22 9.20
CA LEU A 268 12.48 -23.07 9.75
C LEU A 268 11.78 -22.54 10.99
N ASP A 269 12.49 -22.54 12.10
CA ASP A 269 12.05 -21.93 13.38
C ASP A 269 12.57 -20.49 13.46
N VAL A 270 12.02 -19.63 12.61
CA VAL A 270 12.28 -18.19 12.57
C VAL A 270 10.95 -17.46 12.43
N ASP A 271 10.81 -16.33 13.11
CA ASP A 271 9.60 -15.51 12.95
C ASP A 271 9.48 -14.98 11.51
N TYR A 272 10.59 -14.49 10.98
CA TYR A 272 10.65 -13.86 9.66
C TYR A 272 11.71 -14.52 8.78
N LEU A 273 11.36 -14.83 7.52
CA LEU A 273 12.30 -15.43 6.56
C LEU A 273 13.51 -14.54 6.28
N THR A 274 13.31 -13.24 6.26
CA THR A 274 14.38 -12.26 6.00
C THR A 274 15.36 -12.08 7.18
N ALA A 275 15.16 -12.80 8.29
CA ALA A 275 16.18 -12.94 9.33
C ALA A 275 17.34 -13.82 8.89
N LEU A 276 17.11 -14.66 7.86
CA LEU A 276 18.13 -15.51 7.26
C LEU A 276 18.93 -14.76 6.19
N SER A 277 20.22 -15.05 6.12
CA SER A 277 21.03 -14.68 4.96
C SER A 277 20.83 -15.70 3.82
N PRO A 278 21.16 -15.33 2.55
CA PRO A 278 21.11 -16.28 1.44
C PRO A 278 21.94 -17.55 1.63
N ARG A 279 22.99 -17.50 2.47
CA ARG A 279 23.86 -18.65 2.74
C ARG A 279 23.25 -19.63 3.74
N GLU A 280 22.33 -19.16 4.59
CA GLU A 280 21.65 -19.99 5.59
C GLU A 280 20.43 -20.70 5.03
N LEU A 281 19.93 -20.23 3.87
CA LEU A 281 18.82 -20.85 3.17
C LEU A 281 19.29 -21.98 2.27
N ASP A 282 18.96 -23.23 2.60
CA ASP A 282 19.17 -24.38 1.71
C ASP A 282 18.05 -24.45 0.64
N ALA A 283 18.14 -23.55 -0.33
CA ALA A 283 17.12 -23.40 -1.37
C ALA A 283 16.99 -24.65 -2.28
N GLU A 284 18.05 -25.45 -2.39
CA GLU A 284 18.05 -26.66 -3.22
C GLU A 284 17.13 -27.76 -2.66
N ARG A 285 16.84 -27.73 -1.37
CA ARG A 285 15.84 -28.62 -0.75
C ARG A 285 14.40 -28.25 -1.09
N LEU A 286 14.15 -27.07 -1.63
CA LEU A 286 12.82 -26.65 -2.03
C LEU A 286 12.52 -27.09 -3.47
N PRO A 287 11.32 -27.62 -3.75
CA PRO A 287 10.89 -27.84 -5.12
C PRO A 287 10.74 -26.48 -5.83
N GLU A 288 11.05 -26.44 -7.12
CA GLU A 288 10.80 -25.23 -7.90
C GLU A 288 9.34 -24.85 -7.88
N ARG A 289 8.47 -25.85 -8.09
CA ARG A 289 7.02 -25.75 -8.04
C ARG A 289 6.46 -26.93 -7.26
N MET A 290 5.28 -26.73 -6.65
CA MET A 290 4.56 -27.77 -5.93
C MET A 290 3.06 -27.47 -5.96
N SER A 291 2.24 -28.50 -6.18
CA SER A 291 0.79 -28.35 -6.04
C SER A 291 0.37 -28.24 -4.58
N GLY A 292 -0.75 -27.57 -4.33
CA GLY A 292 -1.32 -27.50 -2.96
C GLY A 292 -1.66 -28.88 -2.42
N ALA A 293 -2.14 -29.80 -3.26
CA ALA A 293 -2.44 -31.18 -2.85
C ALA A 293 -1.20 -31.95 -2.39
N GLU A 294 -0.05 -31.76 -3.05
CA GLU A 294 1.21 -32.35 -2.61
C GLU A 294 1.67 -31.78 -1.29
N PHE A 295 1.60 -30.46 -1.12
CA PHE A 295 1.97 -29.81 0.12
C PHE A 295 1.10 -30.30 1.31
N LEU A 296 -0.23 -30.34 1.14
CA LEU A 296 -1.15 -30.74 2.19
C LEU A 296 -1.01 -32.20 2.62
N ARG A 297 -0.38 -33.07 1.80
CA ARG A 297 0.01 -34.42 2.22
C ARG A 297 1.22 -34.43 3.19
N ILE A 298 2.01 -33.37 3.20
CA ILE A 298 3.25 -33.26 3.99
C ILE A 298 3.04 -32.37 5.22
N ARG A 299 2.25 -31.31 5.08
CA ARG A 299 2.01 -30.27 6.09
C ARG A 299 0.53 -29.91 6.18
N ASN A 300 0.04 -29.63 7.39
CA ASN A 300 -1.36 -29.24 7.63
C ASN A 300 -1.65 -27.76 7.37
N GLY A 301 -0.64 -26.94 7.06
CA GLY A 301 -0.76 -25.51 6.81
C GLY A 301 0.60 -24.83 6.71
N VAL A 302 0.57 -23.56 6.40
CA VAL A 302 1.78 -22.77 6.14
C VAL A 302 2.24 -21.91 7.31
N GLY A 303 1.46 -21.82 8.41
CA GLY A 303 1.79 -20.99 9.57
C GLY A 303 1.62 -19.49 9.34
N ASP A 304 0.90 -19.08 8.29
CA ASP A 304 0.49 -17.69 8.00
C ASP A 304 -1.02 -17.61 7.94
N GLU A 305 -1.63 -16.79 8.82
CA GLU A 305 -3.08 -16.68 8.96
C GLU A 305 -3.79 -16.16 7.69
N MET A 306 -3.05 -15.45 6.85
CA MET A 306 -3.58 -14.86 5.62
C MET A 306 -3.38 -15.75 4.38
N SER A 307 -2.74 -16.92 4.53
CA SER A 307 -2.44 -17.83 3.43
C SER A 307 -3.21 -19.14 3.56
N PHE A 308 -3.97 -19.45 2.51
CA PHE A 308 -4.69 -20.71 2.38
C PHE A 308 -4.16 -21.50 1.20
N VAL A 309 -3.80 -22.77 1.45
CA VAL A 309 -3.32 -23.66 0.39
C VAL A 309 -4.52 -24.26 -0.35
N GLU A 310 -4.65 -23.91 -1.62
CA GLU A 310 -5.67 -24.45 -2.53
C GLU A 310 -5.10 -25.70 -3.21
N PRO A 311 -5.71 -26.90 -3.05
CA PRO A 311 -5.14 -28.16 -3.54
C PRO A 311 -4.81 -28.17 -5.03
N GLU A 312 -5.65 -27.54 -5.86
CA GLU A 312 -5.56 -27.53 -7.33
C GLU A 312 -4.60 -26.46 -7.87
N VAL A 313 -4.02 -25.63 -7.00
CA VAL A 313 -3.13 -24.54 -7.39
C VAL A 313 -1.67 -25.00 -7.37
N GLU A 314 -0.94 -24.60 -8.39
CA GLU A 314 0.51 -24.79 -8.52
C GLU A 314 1.26 -23.57 -7.96
N TYR A 315 2.15 -23.76 -7.00
CA TYR A 315 2.87 -22.73 -6.27
C TYR A 315 4.35 -22.67 -6.65
N PRO A 316 4.94 -21.48 -6.96
CA PRO A 316 6.38 -21.32 -7.25
C PRO A 316 7.19 -21.27 -5.95
N VAL A 317 7.26 -22.39 -5.21
CA VAL A 317 7.74 -22.47 -3.83
C VAL A 317 9.15 -21.93 -3.66
N ARG A 318 10.13 -22.45 -4.44
CA ARG A 318 11.53 -22.03 -4.32
C ARG A 318 11.69 -20.54 -4.58
N ALA A 319 11.16 -20.04 -5.69
CA ALA A 319 11.30 -18.65 -6.08
C ALA A 319 10.69 -17.70 -5.05
N ALA A 320 9.49 -18.01 -4.56
CA ALA A 320 8.78 -17.16 -3.58
C ALA A 320 9.43 -17.17 -2.19
N THR A 321 10.12 -18.27 -1.81
CA THR A 321 10.84 -18.36 -0.53
C THR A 321 12.19 -17.64 -0.59
N VAL A 322 12.89 -17.77 -1.71
CA VAL A 322 14.22 -17.15 -1.91
C VAL A 322 14.12 -15.64 -2.08
N HIS A 323 13.09 -15.17 -2.80
CA HIS A 323 12.96 -13.75 -3.18
C HIS A 323 13.06 -12.78 -2.01
N PRO A 324 12.32 -12.91 -0.90
CA PRO A 324 12.40 -11.95 0.22
C PRO A 324 13.79 -11.87 0.84
N ILE A 325 14.52 -12.99 0.91
CA ILE A 325 15.87 -13.05 1.48
C ILE A 325 16.88 -12.36 0.56
N GLU A 326 16.80 -12.61 -0.74
CA GLU A 326 17.62 -11.89 -1.72
C GLU A 326 17.26 -10.39 -1.78
N GLU A 327 15.98 -10.06 -1.67
CA GLU A 327 15.50 -8.69 -1.71
C GLU A 327 16.01 -7.89 -0.52
N GLN A 328 16.09 -8.50 0.68
CA GLN A 328 16.71 -7.90 1.86
C GLN A 328 18.14 -7.43 1.56
N VAL A 329 18.94 -8.25 0.88
CA VAL A 329 20.32 -7.90 0.48
C VAL A 329 20.32 -6.78 -0.56
N ARG A 330 19.42 -6.86 -1.55
CA ARG A 330 19.31 -5.80 -2.60
C ARG A 330 18.97 -4.45 -2.01
N VAL A 331 18.02 -4.40 -1.06
CA VAL A 331 17.63 -3.15 -0.40
C VAL A 331 18.78 -2.57 0.41
N ALA A 332 19.50 -3.39 1.21
CA ALA A 332 20.65 -2.94 1.98
C ALA A 332 21.74 -2.36 1.05
N THR A 333 22.11 -3.09 0.00
CA THR A 333 23.09 -2.63 -0.99
C THR A 333 22.63 -1.36 -1.72
N PHE A 334 21.34 -1.24 -2.02
CA PHE A 334 20.78 -0.05 -2.66
C PHE A 334 20.94 1.18 -1.78
N LEU A 335 20.68 1.07 -0.46
CA LEU A 335 20.87 2.16 0.50
C LEU A 335 22.33 2.57 0.62
N GLU A 336 23.26 1.61 0.71
CA GLU A 336 24.71 1.89 0.73
C GLU A 336 25.16 2.68 -0.52
N LEU A 337 24.63 2.31 -1.70
CA LEU A 337 24.96 3.00 -2.95
C LEU A 337 24.35 4.40 -3.06
N LEU A 338 23.25 4.68 -2.34
CA LEU A 338 22.68 6.05 -2.32
C LEU A 338 23.52 7.04 -1.52
N ASP A 339 24.30 6.58 -0.54
CA ASP A 339 25.22 7.41 0.23
C ASP A 339 26.51 7.75 -0.55
N GLU A 340 26.77 7.06 -1.65
CA GLU A 340 27.92 7.28 -2.50
C GLU A 340 27.64 8.29 -3.61
N PRO A 341 28.68 8.99 -4.13
CA PRO A 341 28.51 9.88 -5.28
C PRO A 341 27.91 9.14 -6.48
N LEU A 342 26.93 9.78 -7.14
CA LEU A 342 26.31 9.21 -8.33
C LEU A 342 27.30 9.22 -9.52
N THR A 343 27.85 8.07 -9.80
CA THR A 343 28.75 7.78 -10.92
C THR A 343 28.09 6.83 -11.91
N PRO A 344 28.60 6.68 -13.14
CA PRO A 344 28.11 5.63 -14.05
C PRO A 344 28.15 4.22 -13.44
N SER A 345 29.13 3.94 -12.56
CA SER A 345 29.27 2.64 -11.90
C SER A 345 28.22 2.42 -10.82
N SER A 346 28.04 3.41 -9.89
CA SER A 346 26.99 3.29 -8.85
C SER A 346 25.60 3.29 -9.47
N ALA A 347 25.33 4.10 -10.50
CA ALA A 347 24.09 4.10 -11.24
C ALA A 347 23.77 2.71 -11.87
N ARG A 348 24.80 2.05 -12.46
CA ARG A 348 24.64 0.70 -13.00
C ARG A 348 24.26 -0.30 -11.91
N LEU A 349 24.91 -0.25 -10.74
CA LEU A 349 24.61 -1.16 -9.63
C LEU A 349 23.23 -0.93 -9.04
N LEU A 350 22.79 0.33 -8.89
CA LEU A 350 21.41 0.66 -8.51
C LEU A 350 20.40 0.09 -9.53
N GLY A 351 20.68 0.25 -10.82
CA GLY A 351 19.85 -0.31 -11.89
C GLY A 351 19.79 -1.84 -11.88
N GLU A 352 20.92 -2.51 -11.60
CA GLU A 352 20.99 -3.97 -11.45
C GLU A 352 20.17 -4.47 -10.26
N ALA A 353 20.18 -3.75 -9.12
CA ALA A 353 19.33 -4.07 -7.97
C ALA A 353 17.84 -3.99 -8.33
N MET A 354 17.40 -2.92 -9.01
CA MET A 354 16.01 -2.78 -9.48
C MET A 354 15.63 -3.88 -10.48
N ALA A 355 16.49 -4.17 -11.45
CA ALA A 355 16.27 -5.22 -12.45
C ALA A 355 16.19 -6.61 -11.81
N GLY A 356 17.06 -6.90 -10.83
CA GLY A 356 17.05 -8.14 -10.07
C GLY A 356 15.77 -8.34 -9.26
N SER A 357 15.26 -7.27 -8.64
CA SER A 357 13.97 -7.24 -7.97
C SER A 357 12.82 -7.52 -8.94
N HIS A 358 12.78 -6.82 -10.08
CA HIS A 358 11.75 -7.04 -11.11
C HIS A 358 11.73 -8.47 -11.64
N ALA A 359 12.92 -9.03 -11.94
CA ALA A 359 13.05 -10.42 -12.35
C ALA A 359 12.57 -11.40 -11.26
N GLY A 360 12.82 -11.07 -9.99
CA GLY A 360 12.32 -11.82 -8.84
C GLY A 360 10.79 -11.92 -8.82
N TYR A 361 10.10 -10.81 -9.08
CA TYR A 361 8.64 -10.80 -9.22
C TYR A 361 8.15 -11.75 -10.32
N SER A 362 8.79 -11.72 -11.48
CA SER A 362 8.44 -12.61 -12.59
C SER A 362 8.63 -14.09 -12.21
N ARG A 363 9.71 -14.45 -11.49
CA ARG A 363 9.93 -15.80 -10.97
C ARG A 363 8.87 -16.23 -9.95
N CYS A 364 8.36 -15.30 -9.15
CA CYS A 364 7.27 -15.52 -8.19
C CYS A 364 5.88 -15.60 -8.85
N GLY A 365 5.79 -15.45 -10.18
CA GLY A 365 4.53 -15.47 -10.92
C GLY A 365 3.78 -14.13 -10.88
N LEU A 366 4.47 -13.02 -10.58
CA LEU A 366 3.94 -11.67 -10.49
C LEU A 366 4.39 -10.77 -11.65
N GLY A 367 5.03 -11.31 -12.67
CA GLY A 367 5.40 -10.62 -13.90
C GLY A 367 4.17 -10.26 -14.75
N ALA A 368 4.31 -9.24 -15.59
CA ALA A 368 3.31 -8.86 -16.59
C ALA A 368 4.01 -8.26 -17.82
N GLN A 369 3.63 -8.71 -19.01
CA GLN A 369 4.23 -8.24 -20.26
C GLN A 369 4.23 -6.70 -20.40
N ALA A 370 3.17 -6.05 -19.89
CA ALA A 370 3.05 -4.60 -19.96
C ALA A 370 4.14 -3.90 -19.12
N THR A 371 4.43 -4.40 -17.91
CA THR A 371 5.50 -3.87 -17.05
C THR A 371 6.89 -4.25 -17.58
N ASP A 372 7.06 -5.47 -18.08
CA ASP A 372 8.34 -5.94 -18.63
C ASP A 372 8.79 -5.09 -19.82
N ARG A 373 7.85 -4.69 -20.70
CA ARG A 373 8.12 -3.79 -21.83
C ARG A 373 8.65 -2.42 -21.39
N ILE A 374 8.11 -1.86 -20.31
CA ILE A 374 8.55 -0.56 -19.77
C ILE A 374 9.96 -0.71 -19.17
N VAL A 375 10.16 -1.73 -18.34
CA VAL A 375 11.47 -1.99 -17.71
C VAL A 375 12.55 -2.20 -18.77
N GLU A 376 12.27 -2.98 -19.83
CA GLU A 376 13.20 -3.21 -20.93
C GLU A 376 13.48 -1.91 -21.72
N ALA A 377 12.48 -1.07 -21.97
CA ALA A 377 12.68 0.20 -22.65
C ALA A 377 13.56 1.17 -21.82
N VAL A 378 13.36 1.22 -20.48
CA VAL A 378 14.21 2.00 -19.57
C VAL A 378 15.65 1.45 -19.58
N ARG A 379 15.82 0.13 -19.48
CA ARG A 379 17.12 -0.54 -19.50
C ARG A 379 17.88 -0.26 -20.81
N SER A 380 17.19 -0.36 -21.95
CA SER A 380 17.75 -0.10 -23.26
C SER A 380 18.15 1.36 -23.46
N ALA A 381 17.41 2.31 -22.86
CA ALA A 381 17.77 3.73 -22.86
C ALA A 381 19.00 4.03 -21.99
N GLY A 382 19.08 3.40 -20.83
CA GLY A 382 20.23 3.35 -19.93
C GLY A 382 20.78 4.70 -19.48
N TRP A 383 21.98 4.66 -18.89
CA TRP A 383 22.68 5.83 -18.34
C TRP A 383 22.98 6.92 -19.37
N GLU A 384 23.19 6.57 -20.65
CA GLU A 384 23.41 7.53 -21.74
C GLU A 384 22.24 8.50 -21.90
N ARG A 385 21.04 8.06 -21.61
CA ARG A 385 19.83 8.88 -21.54
C ARG A 385 19.49 9.35 -20.11
N GLY A 386 20.41 9.14 -19.16
CA GLY A 386 20.28 9.51 -17.76
C GLY A 386 19.33 8.64 -16.96
N LEU A 387 18.94 7.45 -17.45
CA LEU A 387 18.12 6.50 -16.73
C LEU A 387 18.99 5.52 -15.95
N VAL A 388 18.64 5.28 -14.69
CA VAL A 388 19.37 4.40 -13.75
C VAL A 388 18.78 3.00 -13.80
N GLY A 389 17.46 2.87 -13.59
CA GLY A 389 16.80 1.60 -13.55
C GLY A 389 15.29 1.72 -13.43
N ALA A 390 14.63 0.56 -13.51
CA ALA A 390 13.18 0.47 -13.36
C ALA A 390 12.75 -0.89 -12.81
N ARG A 391 11.60 -0.90 -12.08
CA ARG A 391 10.93 -2.11 -11.63
C ARG A 391 9.42 -1.87 -11.42
N VAL A 392 8.66 -2.95 -11.36
CA VAL A 392 7.24 -2.89 -11.01
C VAL A 392 7.06 -2.44 -9.56
N SER A 393 6.05 -1.59 -9.28
CA SER A 393 5.68 -1.10 -7.95
C SER A 393 4.53 -1.91 -7.37
N GLY A 394 4.55 -2.12 -6.04
CA GLY A 394 3.50 -2.81 -5.29
C GLY A 394 3.47 -4.32 -5.55
N GLY A 395 2.30 -4.94 -5.52
CA GLY A 395 2.15 -6.40 -5.57
C GLY A 395 2.38 -7.08 -6.93
N GLY A 396 2.82 -6.38 -7.98
CA GLY A 396 3.09 -6.96 -9.30
C GLY A 396 1.85 -7.25 -10.16
N SER A 397 1.99 -8.06 -11.20
CA SER A 397 0.94 -8.45 -12.15
C SER A 397 0.31 -7.28 -12.94
N GLY A 398 1.04 -6.18 -13.11
CA GLY A 398 0.61 -4.95 -13.76
C GLY A 398 0.83 -3.72 -12.88
N GLY A 399 0.07 -2.65 -13.13
CA GLY A 399 0.17 -1.40 -12.39
C GLY A 399 1.31 -0.49 -12.87
N THR A 400 1.97 0.17 -11.95
CA THR A 400 3.00 1.18 -12.22
C THR A 400 4.40 0.57 -12.21
N VAL A 401 5.24 1.03 -13.11
CA VAL A 401 6.69 0.80 -13.10
C VAL A 401 7.38 2.04 -12.55
N VAL A 402 8.13 1.87 -11.47
CA VAL A 402 8.98 2.92 -10.90
C VAL A 402 10.25 3.03 -11.73
N VAL A 403 10.61 4.24 -12.10
CA VAL A 403 11.81 4.58 -12.87
C VAL A 403 12.64 5.56 -12.07
N ILE A 404 13.93 5.29 -11.92
CA ILE A 404 14.92 6.22 -11.34
C ILE A 404 15.84 6.72 -12.44
N GLY A 405 16.16 8.00 -12.40
CA GLY A 405 17.06 8.65 -13.35
C GLY A 405 17.50 10.01 -12.89
N ARG A 406 18.34 10.67 -13.71
CA ARG A 406 18.72 12.07 -13.48
C ARG A 406 17.48 12.97 -13.62
N ALA A 407 17.31 13.95 -12.76
CA ALA A 407 16.19 14.89 -12.82
C ALA A 407 16.07 15.58 -14.21
N ALA A 408 17.21 15.88 -14.83
CA ALA A 408 17.27 16.43 -16.20
C ALA A 408 16.74 15.46 -17.28
N SER A 409 16.52 14.18 -16.96
CA SER A 409 16.04 13.17 -17.91
C SER A 409 14.51 13.04 -17.94
N GLU A 410 13.76 13.88 -17.21
CA GLU A 410 12.30 13.89 -17.27
C GLU A 410 11.74 13.94 -18.72
N PRO A 411 12.29 14.76 -19.65
CA PRO A 411 11.84 14.75 -21.05
C PRO A 411 12.04 13.39 -21.75
N ALA A 412 13.06 12.63 -21.37
CA ALA A 412 13.29 11.28 -21.92
C ALA A 412 12.25 10.27 -21.36
N VAL A 413 11.95 10.33 -20.06
CA VAL A 413 10.91 9.52 -19.42
C VAL A 413 9.54 9.82 -20.02
N ARG A 414 9.24 11.09 -20.25
CA ARG A 414 7.99 11.57 -20.86
C ARG A 414 7.83 11.06 -22.29
N ARG A 415 8.84 11.18 -23.12
CA ARG A 415 8.85 10.61 -24.50
C ARG A 415 8.70 9.09 -24.49
N LEU A 416 9.31 8.41 -23.52
CA LEU A 416 9.18 6.96 -23.39
C LEU A 416 7.73 6.58 -23.05
N SER A 417 7.10 7.27 -22.10
CA SER A 417 5.69 7.03 -21.74
C SER A 417 4.75 7.31 -22.92
N GLU A 418 4.96 8.39 -23.65
CA GLU A 418 4.21 8.73 -24.85
C GLU A 418 4.35 7.67 -25.96
N THR A 419 5.59 7.20 -26.21
CA THR A 419 5.89 6.15 -27.19
C THR A 419 5.20 4.83 -26.84
N LEU A 420 5.07 4.54 -25.55
CA LEU A 420 4.39 3.35 -25.04
C LEU A 420 2.88 3.54 -24.90
N GLY A 421 2.36 4.77 -25.03
CA GLY A 421 0.95 5.10 -24.87
C GLY A 421 0.45 4.98 -23.44
N VAL A 422 1.27 5.34 -22.45
CA VAL A 422 1.01 5.14 -21.02
C VAL A 422 1.14 6.44 -20.21
N GLY A 423 0.54 6.47 -19.01
CA GLY A 423 0.55 7.63 -18.11
C GLY A 423 1.84 7.79 -17.30
N LEU A 424 2.08 8.99 -16.75
CA LEU A 424 3.24 9.31 -15.92
C LEU A 424 2.81 9.90 -14.57
N VAL A 425 3.46 9.46 -13.49
CA VAL A 425 3.30 9.97 -12.12
C VAL A 425 4.67 10.40 -11.58
N SER A 426 4.77 11.53 -10.87
CA SER A 426 6.01 11.98 -10.24
C SER A 426 6.03 11.71 -8.74
N GLY A 427 7.09 11.03 -8.27
CA GLY A 427 7.33 10.75 -6.85
C GLY A 427 8.16 11.81 -6.11
N THR A 428 8.80 12.75 -6.82
CA THR A 428 9.67 13.78 -6.23
C THR A 428 9.01 15.17 -6.16
N SER A 429 7.68 15.21 -6.19
CA SER A 429 6.92 16.47 -6.15
C SER A 429 6.82 17.05 -4.73
N PRO A 430 6.84 18.39 -4.59
CA PRO A 430 6.46 19.05 -3.33
C PRO A 430 5.07 18.59 -2.85
N GLY A 431 4.88 18.52 -1.53
CA GLY A 431 3.61 18.12 -0.93
C GLY A 431 3.34 16.61 -0.91
N ALA A 432 4.35 15.78 -1.19
CA ALA A 432 4.21 14.32 -1.13
C ALA A 432 4.18 13.74 0.31
N SER A 433 4.36 14.54 1.35
CA SER A 433 4.35 14.07 2.75
C SER A 433 2.94 13.88 3.29
N SER A 434 2.78 12.98 4.27
CA SER A 434 1.62 12.99 5.15
C SER A 434 1.63 14.25 6.01
N PHE A 435 0.49 14.68 6.48
CA PHE A 435 0.42 15.56 7.63
C PHE A 435 -0.54 14.95 8.66
N GLY A 436 -0.27 15.21 9.94
CA GLY A 436 -1.18 14.82 11.00
C GLY A 436 -2.53 15.53 10.89
N THR A 437 -3.26 15.59 11.98
CA THR A 437 -4.60 16.19 12.01
C THR A 437 -4.55 17.72 12.03
N ARG A 438 -5.45 18.34 11.29
CA ARG A 438 -5.70 19.78 11.30
C ARG A 438 -7.17 20.03 11.63
N VAL A 439 -7.44 20.83 12.66
CA VAL A 439 -8.81 21.27 13.00
C VAL A 439 -9.20 22.41 12.05
N VAL A 440 -10.38 22.33 11.46
CA VAL A 440 -10.91 23.31 10.50
C VAL A 440 -12.34 23.74 10.87
#